data_5b5d64bf62a7ff2798b4432629aa7305
#
_entry.id   5b5d64bf62a7ff2798b4432629aa7305
#
_cell.length_a   1.000
_cell.length_b   1.000
_cell.length_c   1.000
_cell.angle_alpha   90.00
_cell.angle_beta   90.00
_cell.angle_gamma   90.00
#
_symmetry.space_group_name_H-M   'P 1'
#
loop_
_entity.id
_entity.type
_entity.pdbx_description
1 polymer ?
#
loop_
_entity_poly.entity_id
_entity_poly.type
_entity_poly.pdbx_seq_one_letter_code
_entity_poly.pdbx_strand_id
1 'polypeptide(L)'
;MRRPTGTSVSVGLSFLVRRTVRGFSERFARRTCPAACVCVNVLTRYYINAMKQRPAPRESADAAASLKMLVDALACLKEPGAVEAFLRDLCTPAELEAMSDRWRVVPLLIKGVPYREIHELTQVSVTTIGRVARTLEHGAGGYAEALREQSSRPVESH
;
A
#
# COMPACT_ATOMS: atom_id res chain seq x y z
N MET A 1 -7.13 -48.24 -16.28
CA MET A 1 -6.42 -47.11 -16.90
C MET A 1 -5.68 -46.33 -15.80
N ARG A 2 -4.36 -46.25 -15.93
CA ARG A 2 -3.43 -45.80 -14.87
C ARG A 2 -3.23 -44.27 -14.91
N ARG A 3 -3.25 -43.63 -13.72
CA ARG A 3 -2.85 -42.21 -13.55
C ARG A 3 -1.31 -42.13 -13.46
N PRO A 4 -0.66 -41.11 -14.04
CA PRO A 4 0.73 -40.83 -13.71
C PRO A 4 0.80 -39.84 -12.53
N THR A 5 1.63 -40.21 -11.56
CA THR A 5 2.09 -39.41 -10.43
C THR A 5 3.13 -38.37 -10.88
N GLY A 6 2.85 -37.09 -10.73
CA GLY A 6 3.82 -36.01 -10.95
C GLY A 6 4.55 -35.69 -9.65
N THR A 7 5.82 -35.95 -9.62
CA THR A 7 6.78 -35.73 -8.54
C THR A 7 7.05 -34.22 -8.33
N SER A 8 6.86 -33.76 -7.10
CA SER A 8 7.26 -32.47 -6.58
C SER A 8 8.78 -32.37 -6.49
N VAL A 9 9.39 -31.44 -7.22
CA VAL A 9 10.80 -31.07 -7.11
C VAL A 9 10.87 -29.55 -6.92
N SER A 10 10.60 -29.05 -5.72
CA SER A 10 10.75 -27.62 -5.45
C SER A 10 11.17 -27.23 -4.01
N VAL A 11 11.61 -28.16 -3.19
CA VAL A 11 11.94 -27.87 -1.77
C VAL A 11 13.45 -27.77 -1.48
N GLY A 12 14.32 -28.10 -2.46
CA GLY A 12 15.77 -28.22 -2.24
C GLY A 12 16.57 -26.93 -2.33
N LEU A 13 16.10 -25.91 -3.05
CA LEU A 13 16.95 -24.75 -3.40
C LEU A 13 17.00 -23.64 -2.34
N SER A 14 15.97 -23.53 -1.52
CA SER A 14 15.89 -22.46 -0.49
C SER A 14 16.78 -22.72 0.73
N PHE A 15 17.15 -23.97 1.00
CA PHE A 15 17.94 -24.32 2.20
C PHE A 15 19.45 -24.16 1.98
N LEU A 16 19.93 -24.33 0.74
CA LEU A 16 21.36 -24.25 0.43
C LEU A 16 21.85 -22.77 0.40
N VAL A 17 21.01 -21.84 -0.05
CA VAL A 17 21.36 -20.42 -0.12
C VAL A 17 21.50 -19.79 1.26
N ARG A 18 20.70 -20.23 2.25
CA ARG A 18 20.76 -19.69 3.64
C ARG A 18 22.01 -20.13 4.40
N ARG A 19 22.62 -21.27 4.04
CA ARG A 19 23.79 -21.81 4.75
C ARG A 19 25.09 -21.19 4.27
N THR A 20 25.16 -20.76 3.01
CA THR A 20 26.36 -20.16 2.41
C THR A 20 26.57 -18.72 2.87
N VAL A 21 25.49 -17.98 3.13
CA VAL A 21 25.59 -16.56 3.53
C VAL A 21 26.02 -16.41 4.99
N ARG A 22 25.64 -17.35 5.89
CA ARG A 22 26.05 -17.29 7.32
C ARG A 22 27.52 -17.64 7.55
N GLY A 23 28.12 -18.46 6.71
CA GLY A 23 29.53 -18.86 6.86
C GLY A 23 30.53 -17.85 6.31
N PHE A 24 30.09 -16.93 5.45
CA PHE A 24 30.95 -15.93 4.82
C PHE A 24 31.18 -14.69 5.68
N SER A 25 30.20 -14.34 6.53
CA SER A 25 30.26 -13.13 7.36
C SER A 25 31.27 -13.20 8.51
N GLU A 26 31.51 -14.38 9.09
CA GLU A 26 32.32 -14.46 10.33
C GLU A 26 33.83 -14.67 10.12
N ARG A 27 34.25 -15.14 8.93
CA ARG A 27 35.69 -15.34 8.63
C ARG A 27 36.35 -14.15 7.94
N PHE A 28 35.57 -13.22 7.40
CA PHE A 28 36.14 -12.07 6.66
C PHE A 28 36.33 -10.82 7.53
N ALA A 29 35.78 -10.81 8.75
CA ALA A 29 35.85 -9.66 9.66
C ALA A 29 37.20 -9.46 10.39
N ARG A 30 38.21 -10.28 10.13
CA ARG A 30 39.50 -10.24 10.89
C ARG A 30 40.71 -9.83 10.07
N ARG A 31 40.58 -9.26 8.89
CA ARG A 31 41.71 -8.66 8.17
C ARG A 31 41.37 -7.23 7.76
N THR A 32 41.93 -6.31 8.50
CA THR A 32 41.95 -4.87 8.31
C THR A 32 42.39 -4.48 6.91
N CYS A 33 41.46 -4.20 6.01
CA CYS A 33 41.72 -3.50 4.77
C CYS A 33 40.65 -2.39 4.60
N PRO A 34 41.04 -1.10 4.59
CA PRO A 34 40.07 0.00 4.45
C PRO A 34 39.30 -0.02 3.13
N ALA A 35 39.83 -0.71 2.10
CA ALA A 35 39.15 -0.91 0.82
C ALA A 35 37.97 -1.90 0.89
N ALA A 36 37.95 -2.85 1.84
CA ALA A 36 36.89 -3.83 1.99
C ALA A 36 35.58 -3.19 2.52
N CYS A 37 35.69 -2.13 3.33
CA CYS A 37 34.53 -1.43 3.89
C CYS A 37 33.74 -0.68 2.80
N VAL A 38 34.42 -0.17 1.77
CA VAL A 38 33.76 0.52 0.65
C VAL A 38 33.04 -0.48 -0.25
N CYS A 39 33.63 -1.66 -0.52
CA CYS A 39 33.01 -2.70 -1.35
C CYS A 39 31.75 -3.29 -0.70
N VAL A 40 31.76 -3.53 0.61
CA VAL A 40 30.56 -4.03 1.32
C VAL A 40 29.43 -3.00 1.28
N ASN A 41 29.74 -1.73 1.41
CA ASN A 41 28.74 -0.65 1.37
C ASN A 41 28.15 -0.48 -0.05
N VAL A 42 28.97 -0.60 -1.08
CA VAL A 42 28.52 -0.52 -2.48
C VAL A 42 27.65 -1.73 -2.84
N LEU A 43 28.06 -2.95 -2.47
CA LEU A 43 27.29 -4.17 -2.70
C LEU A 43 25.97 -4.17 -1.93
N THR A 44 25.96 -3.72 -0.67
CA THR A 44 24.74 -3.61 0.13
C THR A 44 23.79 -2.57 -0.48
N ARG A 45 24.32 -1.45 -0.95
CA ARG A 45 23.54 -0.40 -1.61
C ARG A 45 23.01 -0.85 -2.97
N TYR A 46 23.77 -1.65 -3.72
CA TYR A 46 23.32 -2.26 -4.97
C TYR A 46 22.22 -3.29 -4.73
N TYR A 47 22.36 -4.16 -3.72
CA TYR A 47 21.34 -5.15 -3.33
C TYR A 47 20.07 -4.49 -2.83
N ILE A 48 20.16 -3.46 -2.01
CA ILE A 48 18.99 -2.71 -1.52
C ILE A 48 18.29 -1.98 -2.68
N ASN A 49 19.02 -1.44 -3.64
CA ASN A 49 18.43 -0.82 -4.83
C ASN A 49 17.82 -1.85 -5.79
N ALA A 50 18.45 -3.02 -5.96
CA ALA A 50 17.87 -4.09 -6.76
C ALA A 50 16.58 -4.66 -6.16
N MET A 51 16.48 -4.73 -4.82
CA MET A 51 15.23 -5.10 -4.13
C MET A 51 14.15 -4.00 -4.16
N LYS A 52 14.53 -2.75 -4.41
CA LYS A 52 13.60 -1.62 -4.60
C LYS A 52 13.11 -1.46 -6.04
N GLN A 53 13.62 -2.23 -6.98
CA GLN A 53 13.06 -2.26 -8.33
C GLN A 53 11.66 -2.90 -8.20
N ARG A 54 10.65 -2.05 -8.18
CA ARG A 54 9.27 -2.51 -8.36
C ARG A 54 9.24 -3.29 -9.67
N PRO A 55 8.56 -4.46 -9.71
CA PRO A 55 8.29 -5.11 -10.98
C PRO A 55 7.71 -4.05 -11.93
N ALA A 56 8.07 -4.17 -13.21
CA ALA A 56 7.62 -3.25 -14.25
C ALA A 56 6.13 -2.92 -14.04
N PRO A 57 5.70 -1.67 -14.23
CA PRO A 57 4.30 -1.31 -14.09
C PRO A 57 3.48 -2.31 -14.92
N ARG A 58 2.48 -2.93 -14.29
CA ARG A 58 1.51 -3.75 -15.03
C ARG A 58 1.06 -2.95 -16.23
N GLU A 59 0.96 -3.59 -17.39
CA GLU A 59 0.45 -2.92 -18.58
C GLU A 59 -0.81 -2.15 -18.22
N SER A 60 -0.94 -0.94 -18.71
CA SER A 60 -2.00 0.00 -18.30
C SER A 60 -3.41 -0.61 -18.46
N ALA A 61 -3.59 -1.51 -19.42
CA ALA A 61 -4.83 -2.26 -19.65
C ALA A 61 -5.16 -3.22 -18.50
N ASP A 62 -4.17 -3.99 -18.00
CA ASP A 62 -4.36 -4.93 -16.90
C ASP A 62 -4.64 -4.21 -15.57
N ALA A 63 -4.00 -3.07 -15.35
CA ALA A 63 -4.24 -2.26 -14.16
C ALA A 63 -5.66 -1.66 -14.16
N ALA A 64 -6.12 -1.17 -15.31
CA ALA A 64 -7.48 -0.65 -15.49
C ALA A 64 -8.54 -1.74 -15.30
N ALA A 65 -8.31 -2.93 -15.88
CA ALA A 65 -9.22 -4.08 -15.72
C ALA A 65 -9.32 -4.52 -14.24
N SER A 66 -8.18 -4.58 -13.54
CA SER A 66 -8.14 -4.95 -12.12
C SER A 66 -8.87 -3.92 -11.24
N LEU A 67 -8.69 -2.63 -11.50
CA LEU A 67 -9.40 -1.58 -10.81
C LEU A 67 -10.91 -1.66 -11.06
N LYS A 68 -11.32 -1.92 -12.31
CA LYS A 68 -12.73 -2.09 -12.66
C LYS A 68 -13.38 -3.23 -11.87
N MET A 69 -12.73 -4.38 -11.80
CA MET A 69 -13.24 -5.53 -11.01
C MET A 69 -13.44 -5.15 -9.53
N LEU A 70 -12.53 -4.38 -8.94
CA LEU A 70 -12.66 -3.90 -7.57
C LEU A 70 -13.82 -2.92 -7.41
N VAL A 71 -13.98 -1.99 -8.34
CA VAL A 71 -15.09 -1.04 -8.36
C VAL A 71 -16.42 -1.77 -8.47
N ASP A 72 -16.53 -2.75 -9.37
CA ASP A 72 -17.74 -3.55 -9.56
C ASP A 72 -18.09 -4.34 -8.27
N ALA A 73 -17.10 -4.91 -7.59
CA ALA A 73 -17.31 -5.60 -6.31
C ALA A 73 -17.82 -4.64 -5.22
N LEU A 74 -17.21 -3.47 -5.07
CA LEU A 74 -17.66 -2.46 -4.11
C LEU A 74 -19.07 -1.94 -4.42
N ALA A 75 -19.38 -1.73 -5.69
CA ALA A 75 -20.71 -1.26 -6.12
C ALA A 75 -21.84 -2.27 -5.87
N CYS A 76 -21.54 -3.55 -5.76
CA CYS A 76 -22.50 -4.59 -5.40
C CYS A 76 -22.86 -4.60 -3.92
N LEU A 77 -22.01 -4.04 -3.05
CA LEU A 77 -22.23 -4.01 -1.61
C LEU A 77 -23.15 -2.84 -1.22
N LYS A 78 -24.34 -3.16 -0.74
CA LYS A 78 -25.36 -2.15 -0.34
C LYS A 78 -25.29 -1.80 1.13
N GLU A 79 -24.93 -2.78 1.97
CA GLU A 79 -24.92 -2.64 3.43
C GLU A 79 -23.57 -2.11 3.91
N PRO A 80 -23.55 -1.09 4.79
CA PRO A 80 -22.30 -0.52 5.33
C PRO A 80 -21.42 -1.58 6.02
N GLY A 81 -22.02 -2.53 6.75
CA GLY A 81 -21.29 -3.62 7.40
C GLY A 81 -20.58 -4.56 6.41
N ALA A 82 -21.22 -4.82 5.26
CA ALA A 82 -20.60 -5.63 4.20
C ALA A 82 -19.42 -4.90 3.54
N VAL A 83 -19.53 -3.59 3.35
CA VAL A 83 -18.43 -2.75 2.84
C VAL A 83 -17.27 -2.73 3.83
N GLU A 84 -17.55 -2.57 5.13
CA GLU A 84 -16.53 -2.59 6.18
C GLU A 84 -15.80 -3.93 6.23
N ALA A 85 -16.51 -5.06 6.23
CA ALA A 85 -15.93 -6.40 6.22
C ALA A 85 -15.03 -6.59 4.98
N PHE A 86 -15.52 -6.23 3.81
CA PHE A 86 -14.75 -6.33 2.56
C PHE A 86 -13.46 -5.49 2.59
N LEU A 87 -13.53 -4.26 3.11
CA LEU A 87 -12.36 -3.39 3.23
C LEU A 87 -11.34 -3.94 4.25
N ARG A 88 -11.81 -4.55 5.34
CA ARG A 88 -10.93 -5.20 6.35
C ARG A 88 -10.20 -6.42 5.77
N ASP A 89 -10.86 -7.18 4.90
CA ASP A 89 -10.24 -8.35 4.25
C ASP A 89 -9.28 -7.94 3.12
N LEU A 90 -9.57 -6.85 2.43
CA LEU A 90 -8.78 -6.39 1.28
C LEU A 90 -7.55 -5.58 1.66
N CYS A 91 -7.64 -4.76 2.71
CA CYS A 91 -6.63 -3.78 3.08
C CYS A 91 -5.93 -4.17 4.39
N THR A 92 -4.66 -3.81 4.49
CA THR A 92 -3.95 -3.86 5.77
C THR A 92 -4.51 -2.79 6.73
N PRO A 93 -4.38 -2.97 8.07
CA PRO A 93 -4.80 -1.96 9.03
C PRO A 93 -4.23 -0.56 8.77
N ALA A 94 -2.96 -0.46 8.38
CA ALA A 94 -2.31 0.81 8.05
C ALA A 94 -2.89 1.49 6.80
N GLU A 95 -3.32 0.72 5.80
CA GLU A 95 -4.00 1.25 4.62
C GLU A 95 -5.39 1.77 4.95
N LEU A 96 -6.14 1.05 5.80
CA LEU A 96 -7.45 1.50 6.28
C LEU A 96 -7.34 2.79 7.08
N GLU A 97 -6.37 2.87 8.00
CA GLU A 97 -6.09 4.09 8.76
C GLU A 97 -5.77 5.26 7.82
N ALA A 98 -4.85 5.06 6.87
CA ALA A 98 -4.48 6.09 5.91
C ALA A 98 -5.63 6.53 4.99
N MET A 99 -6.58 5.64 4.65
CA MET A 99 -7.77 5.99 3.90
C MET A 99 -8.77 6.77 4.76
N SER A 100 -8.99 6.33 5.99
CA SER A 100 -9.87 6.98 6.95
C SER A 100 -9.40 8.38 7.29
N ASP A 101 -8.10 8.57 7.50
CA ASP A 101 -7.49 9.87 7.75
C ASP A 101 -7.72 10.84 6.58
N ARG A 102 -7.52 10.36 5.35
CA ARG A 102 -7.80 11.18 4.16
C ARG A 102 -9.27 11.57 4.08
N TRP A 103 -10.17 10.64 4.37
CA TRP A 103 -11.61 10.91 4.34
C TRP A 103 -12.02 11.94 5.40
N ARG A 104 -11.51 11.85 6.63
CA ARG A 104 -11.79 12.79 7.72
C ARG A 104 -11.43 14.25 7.38
N VAL A 105 -10.43 14.45 6.55
CA VAL A 105 -9.95 15.78 6.12
C VAL A 105 -10.87 16.42 5.09
N VAL A 106 -11.54 15.62 4.24
CA VAL A 106 -12.34 16.12 3.11
C VAL A 106 -13.43 17.11 3.52
N PRO A 107 -14.31 16.82 4.49
CA PRO A 107 -15.37 17.76 4.88
C PRO A 107 -14.84 19.06 5.50
N LEU A 108 -13.69 19.02 6.17
CA LEU A 108 -13.07 20.20 6.76
C LEU A 108 -12.49 21.12 5.68
N LEU A 109 -11.86 20.54 4.65
CA LEU A 109 -11.37 21.32 3.50
C LEU A 109 -12.49 22.01 2.73
N ILE A 110 -13.62 21.32 2.53
CA ILE A 110 -14.79 21.94 1.85
C ILE A 110 -15.37 23.08 2.67
N LYS A 111 -15.32 23.01 4.00
CA LYS A 111 -15.71 24.09 4.90
C LYS A 111 -14.71 25.27 4.92
N GLY A 112 -13.58 25.14 4.23
CA GLY A 112 -12.55 26.18 4.19
C GLY A 112 -11.70 26.28 5.47
N VAL A 113 -11.66 25.25 6.30
CA VAL A 113 -10.85 25.24 7.53
C VAL A 113 -9.36 25.29 7.18
N PRO A 114 -8.55 26.15 7.85
CA PRO A 114 -7.12 26.24 7.60
C PRO A 114 -6.38 24.92 7.89
N TYR A 115 -5.37 24.58 7.08
CA TYR A 115 -4.62 23.32 7.18
C TYR A 115 -4.03 23.05 8.58
N ARG A 116 -3.60 24.11 9.26
CA ARG A 116 -3.06 24.01 10.60
C ARG A 116 -4.10 23.57 11.61
N GLU A 117 -5.27 24.13 11.54
CA GLU A 117 -6.41 23.76 12.38
C GLU A 117 -6.90 22.35 12.05
N ILE A 118 -6.96 21.95 10.78
CA ILE A 118 -7.26 20.58 10.37
C ILE A 118 -6.25 19.60 10.99
N HIS A 119 -4.96 19.94 10.97
CA HIS A 119 -3.93 19.13 11.61
C HIS A 119 -4.16 18.99 13.12
N GLU A 120 -4.48 20.06 13.81
CA GLU A 120 -4.75 20.06 15.25
C GLU A 120 -5.97 19.21 15.61
N LEU A 121 -7.04 19.27 14.79
CA LEU A 121 -8.27 18.52 15.00
C LEU A 121 -8.18 17.04 14.65
N THR A 122 -7.44 16.69 13.60
CA THR A 122 -7.42 15.33 13.04
C THR A 122 -6.14 14.55 13.30
N GLN A 123 -5.06 15.23 13.69
CA GLN A 123 -3.70 14.70 13.81
C GLN A 123 -3.10 14.20 12.48
N VAL A 124 -3.77 14.47 11.36
CA VAL A 124 -3.29 14.13 10.03
C VAL A 124 -2.18 15.09 9.60
N SER A 125 -1.11 14.59 8.99
CA SER A 125 0.02 15.44 8.58
C SER A 125 -0.40 16.49 7.56
N VAL A 126 0.17 17.71 7.66
CA VAL A 126 -0.07 18.82 6.71
C VAL A 126 0.21 18.40 5.26
N THR A 127 1.20 17.52 5.05
CA THR A 127 1.51 16.98 3.72
C THR A 127 0.34 16.14 3.17
N THR A 128 -0.29 15.34 4.01
CA THR A 128 -1.47 14.54 3.62
C THR A 128 -2.66 15.46 3.35
N ILE A 129 -2.90 16.46 4.20
CA ILE A 129 -3.96 17.46 4.01
C ILE A 129 -3.78 18.16 2.65
N GLY A 130 -2.56 18.62 2.32
CA GLY A 130 -2.26 19.24 1.03
C GLY A 130 -2.46 18.32 -0.18
N ARG A 131 -2.22 17.01 -0.03
CA ARG A 131 -2.53 16.02 -1.08
C ARG A 131 -4.03 15.86 -1.30
N VAL A 132 -4.81 15.77 -0.22
CA VAL A 132 -6.27 15.68 -0.29
C VAL A 132 -6.85 16.94 -0.93
N ALA A 133 -6.39 18.13 -0.53
CA ALA A 133 -6.82 19.39 -1.13
C ALA A 133 -6.58 19.43 -2.65
N ARG A 134 -5.39 19.05 -3.09
CA ARG A 134 -5.07 18.96 -4.52
C ARG A 134 -5.96 17.96 -5.26
N THR A 135 -6.29 16.82 -4.61
CA THR A 135 -7.18 15.82 -5.20
C THR A 135 -8.62 16.34 -5.29
N LEU A 136 -9.08 17.15 -4.33
CA LEU A 136 -10.36 17.82 -4.40
C LEU A 136 -10.45 18.80 -5.56
N GLU A 137 -9.38 19.54 -5.85
CA GLU A 137 -9.33 20.55 -6.92
C GLU A 137 -9.15 19.93 -8.31
N HIS A 138 -8.31 18.91 -8.44
CA HIS A 138 -7.83 18.40 -9.73
C HIS A 138 -8.02 16.88 -9.91
N GLY A 139 -8.69 16.22 -8.99
CA GLY A 139 -8.94 14.77 -9.05
C GLY A 139 -10.14 14.38 -9.90
N ALA A 140 -10.52 13.11 -9.80
CA ALA A 140 -11.66 12.54 -10.54
C ALA A 140 -13.04 12.93 -9.98
N GLY A 141 -13.12 13.77 -8.96
CA GLY A 141 -14.38 14.23 -8.37
C GLY A 141 -15.03 13.26 -7.37
N GLY A 142 -14.44 12.10 -7.12
CA GLY A 142 -15.02 11.06 -6.26
C GLY A 142 -15.30 11.52 -4.81
N TYR A 143 -14.47 12.41 -4.25
CA TYR A 143 -14.72 12.96 -2.91
C TYR A 143 -15.98 13.82 -2.86
N ALA A 144 -16.17 14.69 -3.86
CA ALA A 144 -17.33 15.55 -3.94
C ALA A 144 -18.63 14.73 -4.13
N GLU A 145 -18.58 13.73 -4.98
CA GLU A 145 -19.68 12.81 -5.22
C GLU A 145 -20.05 12.04 -3.95
N ALA A 146 -19.09 11.43 -3.27
CA ALA A 146 -19.32 10.67 -2.05
C ALA A 146 -19.96 11.54 -0.94
N LEU A 147 -19.56 12.80 -0.80
CA LEU A 147 -20.18 13.72 0.15
C LEU A 147 -21.60 14.10 -0.24
N ARG A 148 -21.86 14.31 -1.52
CA ARG A 148 -23.20 14.60 -2.03
C ARG A 148 -24.16 13.46 -1.72
N GLU A 149 -23.77 12.23 -2.02
CA GLU A 149 -24.54 11.02 -1.73
C GLU A 149 -24.76 10.82 -0.21
N GLN A 150 -23.73 11.11 0.60
CA GLN A 150 -23.85 11.03 2.04
C GLN A 150 -24.81 12.08 2.62
N SER A 151 -24.84 13.28 2.04
CA SER A 151 -25.75 14.35 2.45
C SER A 151 -27.20 14.10 2.03
N SER A 152 -27.43 13.32 0.98
CA SER A 152 -28.77 12.96 0.48
C SER A 152 -29.40 11.79 1.24
N ARG A 153 -28.61 11.00 1.98
CA ARG A 153 -29.14 9.91 2.83
C ARG A 153 -29.73 10.49 4.11
N PRO A 154 -30.98 10.16 4.49
CA PRO A 154 -31.50 10.49 5.81
C PRO A 154 -30.58 9.89 6.87
N VAL A 155 -30.21 10.70 7.87
CA VAL A 155 -29.43 10.25 9.03
C VAL A 155 -30.31 9.28 9.82
N GLU A 156 -30.12 7.98 9.58
CA GLU A 156 -30.60 6.98 10.54
C GLU A 156 -29.69 7.07 11.76
N SER A 157 -30.19 7.75 12.79
CA SER A 157 -29.54 7.87 14.10
C SER A 157 -29.48 6.49 14.75
N HIS A 158 -28.27 5.97 14.91
CA HIS A 158 -28.00 4.86 15.83
C HIS A 158 -27.83 5.37 17.25
#